data_1109431bdf6822e1d7fb9daa19372140
#
_entry.id   1109431bdf6822e1d7fb9daa19372140
#
_cell.length_a   1.000
_cell.length_b   1.000
_cell.length_c   1.000
_cell.angle_alpha   90.00
_cell.angle_beta   90.00
_cell.angle_gamma   90.00
#
_symmetry.space_group_name_H-M   'P 1'
#
loop_
_entity.id
_entity.type
_entity.pdbx_description
1 polymer ?
#
loop_
_entity_poly.entity_id
_entity_poly.type
_entity_poly.pdbx_seq_one_letter_code
_entity_poly.pdbx_strand_id
1 'polypeptide(L)'
;MAERYLIDTSAVIKYLNNTFSAEGLLMIDEIIDQECLLSFITEVELQSWNPTNNQDLSVYIDFVNQSYVYYVDNEIIKETIFIRKTYGIKIPDAFIAATALVNNLTLIADDDKDF
;
A
#
# COMPACT_ATOMS: atom_id res chain seq x y z
N MET A 1 11.95 9.42 -17.01
CA MET A 1 11.61 9.72 -15.62
C MET A 1 11.54 8.44 -14.81
N ALA A 2 12.00 8.51 -13.58
CA ALA A 2 11.98 7.33 -12.74
C ALA A 2 10.54 6.96 -12.39
N GLU A 3 10.27 5.67 -12.35
CA GLU A 3 9.00 5.16 -11.88
C GLU A 3 8.82 5.43 -10.40
N ARG A 4 7.60 5.75 -10.00
CA ARG A 4 7.25 5.91 -8.59
C ARG A 4 6.26 4.83 -8.22
N TYR A 5 6.33 4.36 -6.98
CA TYR A 5 5.60 3.18 -6.55
C TYR A 5 4.70 3.46 -5.36
N LEU A 6 3.47 2.96 -5.43
CA LEU A 6 2.56 2.91 -4.29
C LEU A 6 2.60 1.50 -3.73
N ILE A 7 2.84 1.36 -2.43
CA ILE A 7 2.99 0.05 -1.81
C ILE A 7 1.66 -0.32 -1.14
N ASP A 8 1.08 -1.45 -1.52
CA ASP A 8 -0.19 -1.85 -0.94
C ASP A 8 0.01 -2.48 0.46
N THR A 9 -1.11 -2.68 1.15
CA THR A 9 -1.09 -3.14 2.54
C THR A 9 -0.41 -4.51 2.68
N SER A 10 -0.70 -5.44 1.78
CA SER A 10 -0.12 -6.79 1.88
C SER A 10 1.39 -6.78 1.70
N ALA A 11 1.89 -5.92 0.82
CA ALA A 11 3.33 -5.79 0.61
C ALA A 11 4.01 -5.16 1.83
N VAL A 12 3.36 -4.16 2.47
CA VAL A 12 3.89 -3.57 3.70
C VAL A 12 3.98 -4.62 4.80
N ILE A 13 2.91 -5.39 5.00
CA ILE A 13 2.88 -6.43 6.03
C ILE A 13 4.00 -7.45 5.80
N LYS A 14 4.16 -7.88 4.56
CA LYS A 14 5.19 -8.84 4.21
C LYS A 14 6.59 -8.27 4.46
N TYR A 15 6.80 -7.02 4.14
CA TYR A 15 8.07 -6.35 4.37
C TYR A 15 8.40 -6.26 5.87
N LEU A 16 7.44 -5.83 6.69
CA LEU A 16 7.65 -5.67 8.13
C LEU A 16 7.76 -7.01 8.85
N ASN A 17 7.18 -8.07 8.30
CA ASN A 17 7.28 -9.42 8.86
C ASN A 17 8.48 -10.21 8.32
N ASN A 18 9.30 -9.59 7.46
CA ASN A 18 10.51 -10.20 6.93
C ASN A 18 10.25 -11.49 6.13
N THR A 19 9.16 -11.51 5.36
CA THR A 19 8.77 -12.73 4.64
C THR A 19 9.02 -12.66 3.15
N PHE A 20 9.67 -11.60 2.65
CA PHE A 20 10.12 -11.56 1.25
C PHE A 20 11.30 -12.48 1.03
N SER A 21 11.43 -13.00 -0.21
CA SER A 21 12.66 -13.64 -0.64
C SER A 21 13.82 -12.63 -0.60
N ALA A 22 15.06 -13.13 -0.64
CA ALA A 22 16.22 -12.23 -0.62
C ALA A 22 16.17 -11.23 -1.78
N GLU A 23 15.79 -11.70 -2.98
CA GLU A 23 15.70 -10.82 -4.15
C GLU A 23 14.58 -9.80 -4.02
N GLY A 24 13.41 -10.24 -3.54
CA GLY A 24 12.28 -9.35 -3.32
C GLY A 24 12.58 -8.31 -2.27
N LEU A 25 13.28 -8.70 -1.20
CA LEU A 25 13.65 -7.76 -0.13
C LEU A 25 14.58 -6.67 -0.64
N LEU A 26 15.58 -7.02 -1.46
CA LEU A 26 16.48 -6.01 -2.03
C LEU A 26 15.71 -4.99 -2.87
N MET A 27 14.76 -5.47 -3.67
CA MET A 27 13.96 -4.59 -4.52
C MET A 27 13.08 -3.66 -3.69
N ILE A 28 12.36 -4.20 -2.70
CA ILE A 28 11.44 -3.39 -1.90
C ILE A 28 12.20 -2.42 -1.00
N ASP A 29 13.35 -2.82 -0.46
CA ASP A 29 14.20 -1.94 0.34
C ASP A 29 14.63 -0.72 -0.48
N GLU A 30 15.05 -0.94 -1.71
CA GLU A 30 15.48 0.15 -2.58
C GLU A 30 14.34 1.11 -2.86
N ILE A 31 13.16 0.58 -3.12
CA ILE A 31 11.97 1.40 -3.37
C ILE A 31 11.63 2.24 -2.14
N ILE A 32 11.58 1.62 -0.96
CA ILE A 32 11.22 2.29 0.29
C ILE A 32 12.25 3.35 0.67
N ASP A 33 13.54 3.05 0.45
CA ASP A 33 14.61 4.01 0.76
C ASP A 33 14.51 5.28 -0.09
N GLN A 34 14.05 5.15 -1.33
CA GLN A 34 13.87 6.31 -2.18
C GLN A 34 12.63 7.10 -1.80
N GLU A 35 11.51 6.41 -1.64
CA GLU A 35 10.24 7.07 -1.41
C GLU A 35 9.20 6.02 -1.00
N CYS A 36 8.69 6.13 0.22
CA CYS A 36 7.65 5.21 0.69
C CYS A 36 6.28 5.87 0.57
N LEU A 37 5.51 5.44 -0.41
CA LEU A 37 4.20 6.03 -0.73
C LEU A 37 3.10 5.03 -0.39
N LEU A 38 2.12 5.47 0.38
CA LEU A 38 1.01 4.64 0.83
C LEU A 38 -0.33 5.31 0.53
N SER A 39 -1.37 4.50 0.38
CA SER A 39 -2.75 4.97 0.35
C SER A 39 -3.27 5.16 1.78
N PHE A 40 -4.23 6.08 1.95
CA PHE A 40 -4.92 6.24 3.24
C PHE A 40 -5.58 4.92 3.68
N ILE A 41 -5.99 4.07 2.75
CA ILE A 41 -6.55 2.75 3.06
C ILE A 41 -5.51 1.91 3.79
N THR A 42 -4.26 1.93 3.32
CA THR A 42 -3.18 1.19 3.96
C THR A 42 -2.94 1.69 5.39
N GLU A 43 -2.98 3.01 5.59
CA GLU A 43 -2.88 3.56 6.94
C GLU A 43 -3.98 3.01 7.85
N VAL A 44 -5.23 3.02 7.38
CA VAL A 44 -6.36 2.51 8.15
C VAL A 44 -6.18 1.01 8.45
N GLU A 45 -5.84 0.24 7.43
CA GLU A 45 -5.73 -1.22 7.60
C GLU A 45 -4.60 -1.60 8.56
N LEU A 46 -3.45 -0.96 8.44
CA LEU A 46 -2.32 -1.25 9.33
C LEU A 46 -2.60 -0.85 10.77
N GLN A 47 -3.22 0.32 10.96
CA GLN A 47 -3.44 0.84 12.31
C GLN A 47 -4.71 0.31 12.96
N SER A 48 -5.56 -0.39 12.20
CA SER A 48 -6.74 -1.05 12.74
C SER A 48 -6.41 -2.42 13.34
N TRP A 49 -5.21 -2.91 13.12
CA TRP A 49 -4.78 -4.19 13.69
C TRP A 49 -4.72 -4.08 15.21
N ASN A 50 -5.25 -5.08 15.86
CA ASN A 50 -5.32 -5.11 17.34
C ASN A 50 -4.56 -6.32 17.88
N PRO A 51 -3.22 -6.26 17.89
CA PRO A 51 -2.40 -7.38 18.33
C PRO A 51 -2.42 -7.53 19.85
N THR A 52 -2.02 -8.70 20.33
CA THR A 52 -1.86 -8.97 21.76
C THR A 52 -0.76 -8.10 22.38
N ASN A 53 0.26 -7.79 21.59
CA ASN A 53 1.42 -7.00 22.04
C ASN A 53 1.38 -5.62 21.40
N ASN A 54 1.30 -4.58 22.23
CA ASN A 54 1.24 -3.20 21.75
C ASN A 54 2.49 -2.78 20.96
N GLN A 55 3.63 -3.40 21.23
CA GLN A 55 4.86 -3.10 20.48
C GLN A 55 4.74 -3.47 19.02
N ASP A 56 3.98 -4.50 18.70
CA ASP A 56 3.78 -4.91 17.31
C ASP A 56 3.00 -3.86 16.54
N LEU A 57 2.01 -3.24 17.17
CA LEU A 57 1.25 -2.16 16.55
C LEU A 57 2.13 -0.92 16.35
N SER A 58 3.00 -0.62 17.31
CA SER A 58 3.85 0.57 17.21
C SER A 58 4.78 0.52 16.00
N VAL A 59 5.22 -0.67 15.58
CA VAL A 59 6.01 -0.83 14.36
C VAL A 59 5.24 -0.33 13.14
N TYR A 60 3.97 -0.69 13.05
CA TYR A 60 3.12 -0.26 11.94
C TYR A 60 2.86 1.25 11.98
N ILE A 61 2.60 1.78 13.17
CA ILE A 61 2.38 3.22 13.33
C ILE A 61 3.62 4.01 12.92
N ASP A 62 4.80 3.58 13.36
CA ASP A 62 6.05 4.22 13.00
C ASP A 62 6.32 4.17 11.50
N PHE A 63 6.02 3.04 10.88
CA PHE A 63 6.19 2.89 9.44
C PHE A 63 5.32 3.88 8.68
N VAL A 64 4.05 4.00 9.06
CA VAL A 64 3.12 4.96 8.43
C VAL A 64 3.62 6.40 8.65
N ASN A 65 4.08 6.71 9.86
CA ASN A 65 4.55 8.07 10.18
C ASN A 65 5.77 8.48 9.37
N GLN A 66 6.57 7.53 8.93
CA GLN A 66 7.75 7.80 8.11
C GLN A 66 7.45 7.79 6.62
N SER A 67 6.22 7.44 6.25
CA SER A 67 5.80 7.33 4.86
C SER A 67 5.04 8.59 4.43
N TYR A 68 4.90 8.77 3.11
CA TYR A 68 3.99 9.75 2.57
C TYR A 68 2.66 9.07 2.28
N VAL A 69 1.57 9.57 2.84
CA VAL A 69 0.24 8.97 2.67
C VAL A 69 -0.60 9.84 1.76
N TYR A 70 -1.14 9.23 0.70
CA TYR A 70 -2.11 9.90 -0.18
C TYR A 70 -3.49 9.77 0.43
N TYR A 71 -4.12 10.91 0.67
CA TYR A 71 -5.48 10.94 1.20
C TYR A 71 -6.49 11.04 0.06
N VAL A 72 -7.74 10.70 0.36
CA VAL A 72 -8.78 10.65 -0.65
C VAL A 72 -9.11 12.08 -1.13
N ASP A 73 -9.31 12.21 -2.45
CA ASP A 73 -9.81 13.44 -3.07
C ASP A 73 -10.88 13.08 -4.10
N ASN A 74 -11.42 14.09 -4.76
CA ASN A 74 -12.52 13.87 -5.71
C ASN A 74 -12.10 13.01 -6.90
N GLU A 75 -10.87 13.15 -7.37
CA GLU A 75 -10.39 12.36 -8.51
C GLU A 75 -10.26 10.89 -8.13
N ILE A 76 -9.74 10.63 -6.95
CA ILE A 76 -9.62 9.25 -6.44
C ILE A 76 -11.00 8.64 -6.28
N ILE A 77 -11.98 9.40 -5.78
CA ILE A 77 -13.33 8.90 -5.63
C ILE A 77 -13.93 8.51 -6.97
N LYS A 78 -13.80 9.39 -7.96
CA LYS A 78 -14.34 9.10 -9.30
C LYS A 78 -13.71 7.86 -9.94
N GLU A 79 -12.39 7.74 -9.81
CA GLU A 79 -11.68 6.60 -10.36
C GLU A 79 -12.05 5.32 -9.61
N THR A 80 -12.23 5.40 -8.31
CA THR A 80 -12.67 4.26 -7.49
C THR A 80 -14.02 3.76 -7.96
N ILE A 81 -14.95 4.67 -8.21
CA ILE A 81 -16.28 4.30 -8.71
C ILE A 81 -16.17 3.60 -10.06
N PHE A 82 -15.36 4.14 -10.96
CA PHE A 82 -15.13 3.54 -12.27
C PHE A 82 -14.57 2.12 -12.15
N ILE A 83 -13.56 1.93 -11.31
CA ILE A 83 -12.93 0.63 -11.10
C ILE A 83 -13.93 -0.37 -10.53
N ARG A 84 -14.71 0.06 -9.55
CA ARG A 84 -15.74 -0.79 -8.95
C ARG A 84 -16.76 -1.25 -9.99
N LYS A 85 -17.26 -0.33 -10.80
CA LYS A 85 -18.27 -0.65 -11.81
C LYS A 85 -17.73 -1.54 -12.92
N THR A 86 -16.49 -1.31 -13.30
CA THR A 86 -15.88 -2.00 -14.45
C THR A 86 -15.37 -3.40 -14.08
N TYR A 87 -14.74 -3.53 -12.92
CA TYR A 87 -14.02 -4.76 -12.56
C TYR A 87 -14.59 -5.50 -11.35
N GLY A 88 -15.51 -4.90 -10.61
CA GLY A 88 -16.07 -5.53 -9.42
C GLY A 88 -15.09 -5.71 -8.27
N ILE A 89 -14.03 -4.96 -8.24
CA ILE A 89 -13.00 -5.04 -7.19
C ILE A 89 -13.58 -4.48 -5.88
N LYS A 90 -13.21 -5.06 -4.74
CA LYS A 90 -13.68 -4.60 -3.42
C LYS A 90 -13.26 -3.15 -3.18
N ILE A 91 -14.06 -2.44 -2.38
CA ILE A 91 -13.86 -1.02 -2.16
C ILE A 91 -12.45 -0.66 -1.68
N PRO A 92 -11.87 -1.32 -0.65
CA PRO A 92 -10.52 -0.95 -0.22
C PRO A 92 -9.48 -1.12 -1.33
N ASP A 93 -9.53 -2.23 -2.06
CA ASP A 93 -8.59 -2.49 -3.15
C ASP A 93 -8.80 -1.51 -4.30
N ALA A 94 -10.06 -1.15 -4.56
CA ALA A 94 -10.37 -0.17 -5.60
C ALA A 94 -9.82 1.21 -5.25
N PHE A 95 -9.88 1.62 -3.97
CA PHE A 95 -9.29 2.88 -3.52
C PHE A 95 -7.78 2.89 -3.70
N ILE A 96 -7.11 1.79 -3.38
CA ILE A 96 -5.65 1.70 -3.55
C ILE A 96 -5.30 1.78 -5.03
N ALA A 97 -5.99 1.03 -5.88
CA ALA A 97 -5.75 1.06 -7.32
C ALA A 97 -6.01 2.46 -7.90
N ALA A 98 -7.09 3.11 -7.48
CA ALA A 98 -7.43 4.45 -7.94
C ALA A 98 -6.37 5.46 -7.53
N THR A 99 -5.86 5.36 -6.31
CA THR A 99 -4.80 6.25 -5.83
C THR A 99 -3.57 6.14 -6.73
N ALA A 100 -3.19 4.91 -7.08
CA ALA A 100 -2.06 4.70 -7.97
C ALA A 100 -2.31 5.30 -9.35
N LEU A 101 -3.48 5.05 -9.92
CA LEU A 101 -3.80 5.55 -11.26
C LEU A 101 -3.84 7.07 -11.33
N VAL A 102 -4.53 7.70 -10.40
CA VAL A 102 -4.69 9.16 -10.38
C VAL A 102 -3.34 9.86 -10.19
N ASN A 103 -2.46 9.27 -9.41
CA ASN A 103 -1.16 9.88 -9.11
C ASN A 103 -0.02 9.33 -9.97
N ASN A 104 -0.36 8.54 -10.98
CA ASN A 104 0.61 8.01 -11.95
C ASN A 104 1.70 7.18 -11.26
N LEU A 105 1.28 6.32 -10.34
CA LEU A 105 2.16 5.44 -9.60
C LEU A 105 1.98 4.00 -10.04
N THR A 106 3.04 3.21 -9.93
CA THR A 106 2.97 1.77 -10.14
C THR A 106 2.66 1.10 -8.80
N LEU A 107 1.65 0.26 -8.78
CA LEU A 107 1.24 -0.43 -7.56
C LEU A 107 2.13 -1.63 -7.30
N ILE A 108 2.70 -1.70 -6.10
CA ILE A 108 3.42 -2.88 -5.63
C ILE A 108 2.47 -3.65 -4.72
N ALA A 109 2.04 -4.81 -5.19
CA ALA A 109 1.17 -5.69 -4.44
C ALA A 109 1.86 -7.03 -4.29
N ASP A 110 1.72 -7.62 -3.10
CA ASP A 110 2.19 -8.97 -2.90
C ASP A 110 0.99 -9.89 -2.87
N ASP A 111 0.69 -10.44 -4.02
CA ASP A 111 -0.47 -11.29 -4.19
C ASP A 111 -0.04 -12.59 -4.86
N ASP A 112 0.56 -13.45 -4.08
CA ASP A 112 1.11 -14.71 -4.55
C ASP A 112 0.07 -15.61 -5.18
N LYS A 113 -1.20 -15.37 -4.88
CA LYS A 113 -2.28 -16.26 -5.33
C LYS A 113 -2.73 -15.97 -6.74
N ASP A 114 -2.54 -14.76 -7.20
CA ASP A 114 -3.13 -14.30 -8.45
C ASP A 114 -2.13 -14.30 -9.61
N PHE A 115 -0.89 -14.66 -9.31
CA PHE A 115 0.15 -14.58 -10.33
C PHE A 115 1.02 -15.81 -10.37
#